data_ec679a7e88494f0edbc74f7af97e0e9a
#
_entry.id   ec679a7e88494f0edbc74f7af97e0e9a
#
_cell.length_a   1.000
_cell.length_b   1.000
_cell.length_c   1.000
_cell.angle_alpha   90.00
_cell.angle_beta   90.00
_cell.angle_gamma   90.00
#
_symmetry.space_group_name_H-M   'P 1'
#
loop_
_entity.id
_entity.type
_entity.pdbx_description
1 polymer ?
#
loop_
_entity_poly.entity_id
_entity_poly.type
_entity_poly.pdbx_seq_one_letter_code
_entity_poly.pdbx_strand_id
1 'polypeptide(L)'
;MRRETIAIHSGYEVDPTTKAVAVPIYQTVAYAFDSADHGAALFNLEVEGYRYSRISNPTTAVLERRVAALEGGLEALSVSTGQAALNYAALNVTELGSNIVSVPQLYGTTYTLFAHVLPSQGVTVRFAASDQPDAVEAVIDEKTRAVFCESVGNPAEIGRASCRERV
;
A
#
# COMPACT_ATOMS: atom_id res chain seq x y z
N MET A 1 18.22 -13.61 4.18
CA MET A 1 18.54 -13.54 2.73
C MET A 1 19.00 -12.12 2.43
N ARG A 2 19.90 -11.88 1.46
CA ARG A 2 20.31 -10.51 1.10
C ARG A 2 19.18 -9.77 0.42
N ARG A 3 19.11 -8.45 0.58
CA ARG A 3 18.02 -7.62 0.02
C ARG A 3 17.93 -7.73 -1.51
N GLU A 4 19.08 -7.79 -2.19
CA GLU A 4 19.17 -7.97 -3.63
C GLU A 4 18.60 -9.32 -4.08
N THR A 5 18.82 -10.37 -3.30
CA THR A 5 18.27 -11.71 -3.58
C THR A 5 16.76 -11.71 -3.40
N ILE A 6 16.24 -11.04 -2.36
CA ILE A 6 14.78 -10.87 -2.14
C ILE A 6 14.17 -10.12 -3.31
N ALA A 7 14.78 -9.01 -3.75
CA ALA A 7 14.28 -8.19 -4.85
C ALA A 7 14.13 -8.95 -6.17
N ILE A 8 14.95 -9.98 -6.39
CA ILE A 8 14.94 -10.76 -7.64
C ILE A 8 14.06 -12.02 -7.52
N HIS A 9 14.15 -12.73 -6.40
CA HIS A 9 13.62 -14.11 -6.29
C HIS A 9 12.39 -14.25 -5.41
N SER A 10 12.13 -13.34 -4.48
CA SER A 10 11.01 -13.49 -3.54
C SER A 10 9.65 -13.39 -4.25
N GLY A 11 8.67 -14.09 -3.71
CA GLY A 11 7.27 -14.02 -4.15
C GLY A 11 6.95 -14.86 -5.39
N TYR A 12 7.93 -15.53 -6.00
CA TYR A 12 7.70 -16.39 -7.17
C TYR A 12 8.32 -17.77 -6.95
N GLU A 13 7.53 -18.79 -7.23
CA GLU A 13 7.98 -20.15 -7.37
C GLU A 13 7.90 -20.57 -8.84
N VAL A 14 8.83 -21.43 -9.28
CA VAL A 14 8.88 -21.91 -10.66
C VAL A 14 7.53 -22.52 -11.03
N ASP A 15 6.96 -22.05 -12.14
CA ASP A 15 5.65 -22.54 -12.63
C ASP A 15 5.66 -24.08 -12.75
N PRO A 16 4.74 -24.78 -12.13
CA PRO A 16 4.78 -26.24 -12.07
C PRO A 16 4.53 -26.90 -13.44
N THR A 17 3.83 -26.22 -14.36
CA THR A 17 3.46 -26.76 -15.67
C THR A 17 4.54 -26.47 -16.72
N THR A 18 4.93 -25.21 -16.86
CA THR A 18 5.85 -24.77 -17.91
C THR A 18 7.32 -24.78 -17.48
N LYS A 19 7.58 -24.86 -16.17
CA LYS A 19 8.90 -24.71 -15.55
C LYS A 19 9.55 -23.35 -15.84
N ALA A 20 8.74 -22.33 -16.12
CA ALA A 20 9.21 -20.98 -16.36
C ALA A 20 9.94 -20.43 -15.14
N VAL A 21 11.17 -19.97 -15.36
CA VAL A 21 12.01 -19.35 -14.30
C VAL A 21 11.65 -17.88 -14.11
N ALA A 22 11.32 -17.19 -15.21
CA ALA A 22 10.80 -15.83 -15.16
C ALA A 22 9.30 -15.84 -14.85
N VAL A 23 8.83 -14.81 -14.16
CA VAL A 23 7.41 -14.66 -13.84
C VAL A 23 6.57 -14.56 -15.11
N PRO A 24 5.62 -15.48 -15.38
CA PRO A 24 4.72 -15.36 -16.52
C PRO A 24 3.81 -14.14 -16.39
N ILE A 25 3.45 -13.55 -17.54
CA ILE A 25 2.48 -12.44 -17.59
C ILE A 25 1.09 -13.00 -17.89
N TYR A 26 0.22 -12.97 -16.88
CA TYR A 26 -1.17 -13.41 -16.99
C TYR A 26 -2.07 -12.25 -17.41
N GLN A 27 -2.33 -12.11 -18.71
CA GLN A 27 -3.19 -11.07 -19.27
C GLN A 27 -4.68 -11.47 -19.37
N THR A 28 -5.07 -12.51 -18.64
CA THR A 28 -6.48 -12.94 -18.59
C THR A 28 -7.28 -12.09 -17.62
N VAL A 29 -8.58 -11.98 -17.88
CA VAL A 29 -9.53 -11.28 -17.02
C VAL A 29 -10.17 -12.24 -16.01
N ALA A 30 -10.53 -13.44 -16.43
CA ALA A 30 -11.24 -14.44 -15.63
C ALA A 30 -10.52 -15.79 -15.67
N TYR A 31 -10.81 -16.61 -14.67
CA TYR A 31 -10.23 -17.92 -14.47
C TYR A 31 -11.35 -18.97 -14.42
N ALA A 32 -11.11 -20.15 -14.98
CA ALA A 32 -12.05 -21.26 -14.92
C ALA A 32 -12.06 -21.89 -13.52
N PHE A 33 -13.19 -22.47 -13.14
CA PHE A 33 -13.34 -23.25 -11.92
C PHE A 33 -13.41 -24.73 -12.27
N ASP A 34 -12.90 -25.59 -11.39
CA ASP A 34 -12.95 -27.04 -11.58
C ASP A 34 -14.39 -27.58 -11.48
N SER A 35 -15.23 -26.91 -10.67
CA SER A 35 -16.64 -27.22 -10.46
C SER A 35 -17.40 -25.99 -9.97
N ALA A 36 -18.73 -26.07 -9.93
CA ALA A 36 -19.58 -25.04 -9.32
C ALA A 36 -19.30 -24.87 -7.82
N ASP A 37 -19.05 -25.98 -7.11
CA ASP A 37 -18.73 -25.96 -5.68
C ASP A 37 -17.37 -25.31 -5.43
N HIS A 38 -16.36 -25.59 -6.28
CA HIS A 38 -15.07 -24.91 -6.22
C HIS A 38 -15.24 -23.38 -6.43
N GLY A 39 -16.04 -22.98 -7.41
CA GLY A 39 -16.36 -21.58 -7.62
C GLY A 39 -17.02 -20.93 -6.39
N ALA A 40 -18.00 -21.60 -5.79
CA ALA A 40 -18.68 -21.12 -4.59
C ALA A 40 -17.68 -20.95 -3.41
N ALA A 41 -16.83 -21.93 -3.17
CA ALA A 41 -15.80 -21.89 -2.11
C ALA A 41 -14.80 -20.74 -2.30
N LEU A 42 -14.38 -20.46 -3.55
CA LEU A 42 -13.54 -19.32 -3.87
C LEU A 42 -14.22 -17.98 -3.56
N PHE A 43 -15.52 -17.84 -3.89
CA PHE A 43 -16.27 -16.60 -3.60
C PHE A 43 -16.58 -16.43 -2.12
N ASN A 44 -16.75 -17.53 -1.40
CA ASN A 44 -16.92 -17.53 0.06
C ASN A 44 -15.60 -17.36 0.84
N LEU A 45 -14.45 -17.27 0.15
CA LEU A 45 -13.12 -17.20 0.76
C LEU A 45 -12.74 -18.42 1.62
N GLU A 46 -13.30 -19.59 1.31
CA GLU A 46 -13.03 -20.85 1.99
C GLU A 46 -11.78 -21.54 1.44
N VAL A 47 -11.42 -21.23 0.19
CA VAL A 47 -10.20 -21.69 -0.49
C VAL A 47 -9.51 -20.54 -1.20
N GLU A 48 -8.18 -20.63 -1.32
CA GLU A 48 -7.38 -19.69 -2.09
C GLU A 48 -7.42 -19.99 -3.59
N GLY A 49 -7.35 -18.96 -4.41
CA GLY A 49 -7.26 -19.10 -5.86
C GLY A 49 -7.60 -17.83 -6.63
N TYR A 50 -7.48 -17.94 -7.94
CA TYR A 50 -7.77 -16.83 -8.85
C TYR A 50 -9.17 -16.98 -9.44
N ARG A 51 -9.90 -15.86 -9.54
CA ARG A 51 -11.25 -15.82 -10.09
C ARG A 51 -11.47 -14.68 -11.08
N TYR A 52 -10.88 -13.53 -10.79
CA TYR A 52 -11.00 -12.35 -11.63
C TYR A 52 -9.81 -11.42 -11.39
N SER A 53 -9.12 -10.99 -12.46
CA SER A 53 -7.83 -10.27 -12.35
C SER A 53 -7.90 -8.93 -11.64
N ARG A 54 -9.06 -8.27 -11.56
CA ARG A 54 -9.24 -7.07 -10.74
C ARG A 54 -9.13 -7.36 -9.25
N ILE A 55 -9.47 -8.57 -8.83
CA ILE A 55 -9.39 -9.00 -7.41
C ILE A 55 -8.02 -9.58 -7.12
N SER A 56 -7.57 -10.52 -7.95
CA SER A 56 -6.29 -11.19 -7.82
C SER A 56 -5.78 -11.71 -9.17
N ASN A 57 -4.48 -11.55 -9.41
CA ASN A 57 -3.82 -12.01 -10.62
C ASN A 57 -2.46 -12.61 -10.27
N PRO A 58 -2.04 -13.75 -10.84
CA PRO A 58 -0.77 -14.38 -10.49
C PRO A 58 0.45 -13.47 -10.67
N THR A 59 0.50 -12.65 -11.72
CA THR A 59 1.60 -11.71 -11.94
C THR A 59 1.64 -10.63 -10.87
N THR A 60 0.48 -10.05 -10.55
CA THR A 60 0.34 -9.03 -9.49
C THR A 60 0.69 -9.59 -8.12
N ALA A 61 0.25 -10.83 -7.84
CA ALA A 61 0.55 -11.49 -6.57
C ALA A 61 2.06 -11.69 -6.33
N VAL A 62 2.85 -11.89 -7.38
CA VAL A 62 4.32 -11.94 -7.25
C VAL A 62 4.89 -10.58 -6.82
N LEU A 63 4.39 -9.47 -7.40
CA LEU A 63 4.80 -8.12 -7.00
C LEU A 63 4.44 -7.87 -5.54
N GLU A 64 3.22 -8.17 -5.13
CA GLU A 64 2.71 -7.96 -3.77
C GLU A 64 3.55 -8.73 -2.74
N ARG A 65 3.77 -10.03 -2.94
CA ARG A 65 4.62 -10.86 -2.06
C ARG A 65 6.05 -10.36 -2.00
N ARG A 66 6.61 -9.88 -3.12
CA ARG A 66 7.98 -9.38 -3.20
C ARG A 66 8.14 -8.07 -2.45
N VAL A 67 7.20 -7.14 -2.60
CA VAL A 67 7.22 -5.87 -1.86
C VAL A 67 7.02 -6.14 -0.36
N ALA A 68 6.08 -7.00 0.02
CA ALA A 68 5.90 -7.40 1.42
C ALA A 68 7.21 -7.96 2.02
N ALA A 69 7.90 -8.85 1.29
CA ALA A 69 9.18 -9.42 1.74
C ALA A 69 10.30 -8.38 1.85
N LEU A 70 10.35 -7.39 0.95
CA LEU A 70 11.36 -6.32 0.98
C LEU A 70 11.15 -5.35 2.15
N GLU A 71 9.88 -5.07 2.47
CA GLU A 71 9.49 -4.16 3.55
C GLU A 71 9.34 -4.87 4.91
N GLY A 72 9.44 -6.20 4.96
CA GLY A 72 9.23 -6.99 6.18
C GLY A 72 7.76 -6.98 6.63
N GLY A 73 6.83 -6.69 5.71
CA GLY A 73 5.39 -6.73 5.93
C GLY A 73 4.81 -8.14 5.82
N LEU A 74 3.59 -8.32 6.30
CA LEU A 74 2.84 -9.56 6.12
C LEU A 74 2.36 -9.72 4.68
N GLU A 75 1.75 -8.66 4.14
CA GLU A 75 1.16 -8.61 2.80
C GLU A 75 1.32 -7.22 2.20
N ALA A 76 1.11 -7.11 0.91
CA ALA A 76 1.01 -5.86 0.16
C ALA A 76 -0.17 -5.93 -0.80
N LEU A 77 -0.72 -4.79 -1.17
CA LEU A 77 -1.79 -4.65 -2.14
C LEU A 77 -1.36 -3.70 -3.25
N SER A 78 -1.38 -4.18 -4.48
CA SER A 78 -1.17 -3.35 -5.66
C SER A 78 -2.46 -2.64 -6.06
N VAL A 79 -2.34 -1.35 -6.32
CA VAL A 79 -3.45 -0.51 -6.77
C VAL A 79 -3.05 0.27 -8.02
N SER A 80 -4.03 0.87 -8.69
CA SER A 80 -3.82 1.51 -9.99
C SER A 80 -2.97 2.77 -9.96
N THR A 81 -2.85 3.45 -8.82
CA THR A 81 -2.09 4.70 -8.68
C THR A 81 -1.56 4.87 -7.27
N GLY A 82 -0.46 5.64 -7.10
CA GLY A 82 0.05 6.01 -5.78
C GLY A 82 -0.96 6.80 -4.94
N GLN A 83 -1.80 7.64 -5.57
CA GLN A 83 -2.85 8.37 -4.85
C GLN A 83 -3.96 7.44 -4.33
N ALA A 84 -4.29 6.38 -5.07
CA ALA A 84 -5.18 5.34 -4.57
C ALA A 84 -4.56 4.61 -3.37
N ALA A 85 -3.26 4.29 -3.43
CA ALA A 85 -2.54 3.69 -2.32
C ALA A 85 -2.57 4.57 -1.06
N LEU A 86 -2.28 5.86 -1.19
CA LEU A 86 -2.34 6.83 -0.08
C LEU A 86 -3.76 6.94 0.51
N ASN A 87 -4.77 7.06 -0.36
CA ASN A 87 -6.16 7.14 0.09
C ASN A 87 -6.60 5.88 0.85
N TYR A 88 -6.28 4.70 0.33
CA TYR A 88 -6.62 3.44 1.00
C TYR A 88 -5.84 3.25 2.31
N ALA A 89 -4.56 3.63 2.34
CA ALA A 89 -3.77 3.60 3.57
C ALA A 89 -4.37 4.52 4.65
N ALA A 90 -4.75 5.75 4.27
CA ALA A 90 -5.39 6.70 5.17
C ALA A 90 -6.71 6.17 5.70
N LEU A 91 -7.60 5.69 4.82
CA LEU A 91 -8.92 5.18 5.21
C LEU A 91 -8.84 3.88 6.02
N ASN A 92 -7.81 3.07 5.81
CA ASN A 92 -7.62 1.81 6.55
C ASN A 92 -7.29 2.03 8.03
N VAL A 93 -6.62 3.14 8.35
CA VAL A 93 -6.20 3.45 9.73
C VAL A 93 -7.11 4.47 10.42
N THR A 94 -8.08 5.06 9.71
CA THR A 94 -8.97 6.10 10.21
C THR A 94 -10.43 5.64 10.26
N GLU A 95 -11.20 6.32 11.06
CA GLU A 95 -12.63 6.19 11.18
C GLU A 95 -13.29 7.58 11.16
N LEU A 96 -14.60 7.63 10.99
CA LEU A 96 -15.34 8.89 10.96
C LEU A 96 -15.08 9.71 12.24
N GLY A 97 -14.63 10.94 12.06
CA GLY A 97 -14.32 11.87 13.16
C GLY A 97 -12.91 11.73 13.73
N SER A 98 -12.09 10.82 13.22
CA SER A 98 -10.66 10.75 13.54
C SER A 98 -9.83 11.74 12.73
N ASN A 99 -8.56 11.85 13.02
CA ASN A 99 -7.65 12.71 12.28
C ASN A 99 -6.31 12.04 11.96
N ILE A 100 -5.67 12.60 10.92
CA ILE A 100 -4.27 12.34 10.55
C ILE A 100 -3.50 13.64 10.76
N VAL A 101 -2.30 13.55 11.31
CA VAL A 101 -1.34 14.64 11.34
C VAL A 101 -0.42 14.54 10.13
N SER A 102 -0.16 15.66 9.44
CA SER A 102 0.74 15.70 8.28
C SER A 102 1.68 16.86 8.35
N VAL A 103 2.87 16.70 7.78
CA VAL A 103 3.78 17.80 7.50
C VAL A 103 3.28 18.61 6.29
N PRO A 104 3.62 19.90 6.17
CA PRO A 104 3.15 20.73 5.04
C PRO A 104 3.89 20.48 3.71
N GLN A 105 5.09 19.86 3.77
CA GLN A 105 5.90 19.58 2.59
C GLN A 105 5.43 18.27 1.93
N LEU A 106 4.45 18.40 1.06
CA LEU A 106 3.82 17.27 0.36
C LEU A 106 3.83 17.49 -1.16
N TYR A 107 3.77 16.38 -1.88
CA TYR A 107 3.38 16.43 -3.29
C TYR A 107 1.98 17.06 -3.45
N GLY A 108 1.82 17.94 -4.43
CA GLY A 108 0.61 18.75 -4.58
C GLY A 108 -0.71 17.96 -4.56
N THR A 109 -0.75 16.80 -5.22
CA THR A 109 -1.96 15.97 -5.21
C THR A 109 -2.20 15.29 -3.86
N THR A 110 -1.15 14.94 -3.12
CA THR A 110 -1.26 14.46 -1.73
C THR A 110 -1.81 15.56 -0.83
N TYR A 111 -1.35 16.80 -1.00
CA TYR A 111 -1.92 17.93 -0.28
C TYR A 111 -3.42 18.09 -0.59
N THR A 112 -3.81 18.01 -1.86
CA THR A 112 -5.23 18.09 -2.26
C THR A 112 -6.05 16.96 -1.65
N LEU A 113 -5.54 15.72 -1.65
CA LEU A 113 -6.18 14.57 -1.00
C LEU A 113 -6.42 14.87 0.49
N PHE A 114 -5.41 15.37 1.18
CA PHE A 114 -5.44 15.58 2.62
C PHE A 114 -6.23 16.83 3.03
N ALA A 115 -6.10 17.92 2.27
CA ALA A 115 -6.77 19.18 2.60
C ALA A 115 -8.26 19.21 2.20
N HIS A 116 -8.66 18.44 1.20
CA HIS A 116 -9.99 18.57 0.63
C HIS A 116 -10.76 17.25 0.53
N VAL A 117 -10.12 16.14 0.10
CA VAL A 117 -10.83 14.88 -0.16
C VAL A 117 -11.11 14.14 1.15
N LEU A 118 -10.11 13.88 1.99
CA LEU A 118 -10.31 13.19 3.26
C LEU A 118 -11.28 13.92 4.20
N PRO A 119 -11.23 15.27 4.33
CA PRO A 119 -12.24 16.01 5.10
C PRO A 119 -13.67 15.83 4.60
N SER A 120 -13.88 15.74 3.29
CA SER A 120 -15.21 15.45 2.72
C SER A 120 -15.72 14.04 3.04
N GLN A 121 -14.82 13.13 3.42
CA GLN A 121 -15.11 11.77 3.86
C GLN A 121 -15.18 11.64 5.40
N GLY A 122 -15.08 12.77 6.11
CA GLY A 122 -15.19 12.81 7.57
C GLY A 122 -13.91 12.52 8.34
N VAL A 123 -12.75 12.51 7.67
CA VAL A 123 -11.41 12.38 8.27
C VAL A 123 -10.71 13.73 8.23
N THR A 124 -10.43 14.32 9.37
CA THR A 124 -9.72 15.59 9.45
C THR A 124 -8.22 15.38 9.24
N VAL A 125 -7.56 16.27 8.49
CA VAL A 125 -6.10 16.29 8.43
C VAL A 125 -5.59 17.59 9.07
N ARG A 126 -4.70 17.44 10.05
CA ARG A 126 -4.05 18.51 10.77
C ARG A 126 -2.64 18.69 10.24
N PHE A 127 -2.36 19.84 9.67
CA PHE A 127 -1.02 20.16 9.20
C PHE A 127 -0.18 20.78 10.32
N ALA A 128 0.98 20.17 10.57
CA ALA A 128 1.97 20.76 11.47
C ALA A 128 2.53 22.06 10.87
N ALA A 129 3.04 22.96 11.71
CA ALA A 129 3.65 24.21 11.26
C ALA A 129 4.96 23.98 10.47
N SER A 130 5.63 22.86 10.72
CA SER A 130 6.85 22.43 10.03
C SER A 130 7.04 20.91 10.16
N ASP A 131 8.12 20.38 9.57
CA ASP A 131 8.56 18.99 9.68
C ASP A 131 9.35 18.69 10.97
N GLN A 132 9.48 19.66 11.88
CA GLN A 132 10.16 19.44 13.15
C GLN A 132 9.31 18.57 14.07
N PRO A 133 9.91 17.62 14.82
CA PRO A 133 9.17 16.73 15.72
C PRO A 133 8.25 17.47 16.68
N ASP A 134 8.72 18.56 17.30
CA ASP A 134 7.95 19.36 18.26
C ASP A 134 6.70 19.99 17.61
N ALA A 135 6.81 20.43 16.34
CA ALA A 135 5.68 20.98 15.60
C ALA A 135 4.65 19.92 15.21
N VAL A 136 5.11 18.69 14.94
CA VAL A 136 4.24 17.54 14.67
C VAL A 136 3.54 17.10 15.96
N GLU A 137 4.28 16.97 17.06
CA GLU A 137 3.73 16.59 18.37
C GLU A 137 2.67 17.57 18.86
N ALA A 138 2.88 18.86 18.65
CA ALA A 138 1.95 19.93 19.08
C ALA A 138 0.53 19.82 18.48
N VAL A 139 0.36 19.08 17.37
CA VAL A 139 -0.95 18.91 16.69
C VAL A 139 -1.52 17.52 16.82
N ILE A 140 -0.84 16.61 17.53
CA ILE A 140 -1.34 15.27 17.87
C ILE A 140 -2.37 15.36 19.01
N ASP A 141 -3.45 14.62 18.91
CA ASP A 141 -4.43 14.45 19.97
C ASP A 141 -4.92 12.99 20.06
N GLU A 142 -5.86 12.73 20.95
CA GLU A 142 -6.46 11.40 21.21
C GLU A 142 -7.18 10.78 19.99
N LYS A 143 -7.59 11.62 19.04
CA LYS A 143 -8.24 11.20 17.78
C LYS A 143 -7.26 10.95 16.65
N THR A 144 -5.98 11.25 16.84
CA THR A 144 -4.94 11.05 15.84
C THR A 144 -4.69 9.55 15.65
N ARG A 145 -4.82 9.08 14.42
CA ARG A 145 -4.62 7.67 14.04
C ARG A 145 -3.31 7.45 13.29
N ALA A 146 -2.79 8.47 12.63
CA ALA A 146 -1.54 8.38 11.89
C ALA A 146 -0.83 9.73 11.82
N VAL A 147 0.48 9.66 11.62
CA VAL A 147 1.31 10.79 11.20
C VAL A 147 1.84 10.46 9.80
N PHE A 148 1.66 11.38 8.86
CA PHE A 148 2.12 11.24 7.49
C PHE A 148 3.21 12.25 7.16
N CYS A 149 4.28 11.79 6.55
CA CYS A 149 5.33 12.63 5.98
C CYS A 149 5.89 11.99 4.70
N GLU A 150 6.40 12.81 3.80
CA GLU A 150 7.20 12.39 2.66
C GLU A 150 8.69 12.53 3.01
N SER A 151 9.46 11.47 2.81
CA SER A 151 10.92 11.49 3.07
C SER A 151 11.66 12.43 2.11
N VAL A 152 11.13 12.59 0.90
CA VAL A 152 11.60 13.53 -0.12
C VAL A 152 10.37 14.24 -0.69
N GLY A 153 10.19 15.50 -0.36
CA GLY A 153 9.06 16.28 -0.83
C GLY A 153 9.18 16.70 -2.30
N ASN A 154 8.05 16.92 -2.96
CA ASN A 154 7.96 17.41 -4.34
C ASN A 154 7.14 18.72 -4.36
N PRO A 155 7.62 19.86 -4.90
CA PRO A 155 8.81 19.99 -5.75
C PRO A 155 10.11 20.38 -5.03
N ALA A 156 10.04 20.66 -3.73
CA ALA A 156 11.17 21.31 -3.04
C ALA A 156 12.34 20.37 -2.72
N GLU A 157 12.19 19.05 -2.96
CA GLU A 157 13.17 18.01 -2.62
C GLU A 157 13.72 18.12 -1.17
N ILE A 158 13.01 18.88 -0.33
CA ILE A 158 13.36 19.06 1.08
C ILE A 158 12.78 17.84 1.82
N GLY A 159 13.59 16.82 1.96
CA GLY A 159 13.29 15.67 2.80
C GLY A 159 14.25 15.64 3.97
N ARG A 160 13.75 15.43 5.17
CA ARG A 160 14.58 14.89 6.23
C ARG A 160 14.55 13.38 6.09
N ALA A 161 15.67 12.81 5.69
CA ALA A 161 15.94 11.40 5.89
C ALA A 161 16.06 11.14 7.41
N SER A 162 14.95 11.23 8.13
CA SER A 162 14.84 10.75 9.50
C SER A 162 14.43 9.28 9.53
N CYS A 163 14.50 8.58 8.41
CA CYS A 163 14.59 7.13 8.44
C CYS A 163 15.87 6.79 9.17
N ARG A 164 15.81 6.71 10.50
CA ARG A 164 16.75 5.92 11.26
C ARG A 164 16.55 4.49 10.79
N GLU A 165 17.26 4.10 9.75
CA GLU A 165 17.57 2.70 9.56
C GLU A 165 18.26 2.26 10.86
N ARG A 166 17.54 1.55 11.68
CA ARG A 166 18.16 0.73 12.70
C ARG A 166 18.77 -0.45 11.94
N VAL A 167 20.05 -0.35 11.71
CA VAL A 167 20.90 -1.49 11.39
C VAL A 167 20.84 -2.49 12.55
#